data_4a85233c3f3fcf8657aa387d9f47a216
#
_entry.id   4a85233c3f3fcf8657aa387d9f47a216
#
_cell.length_a   1.000
_cell.length_b   1.000
_cell.length_c   1.000
_cell.angle_alpha   90.00
_cell.angle_beta   90.00
_cell.angle_gamma   90.00
#
_symmetry.space_group_name_H-M   'P 1'
#
loop_
_entity.id
_entity.type
_entity.pdbx_description
1 polymer ?
#
loop_
_entity_poly.entity_id
_entity_poly.type
_entity_poly.pdbx_seq_one_letter_code
_entity_poly.pdbx_strand_id
1 'polypeptide(L)'
;MEFKAELEKLDIPIQYRAFQVGHAPSLPYLIFYENDSDNIFADNSNWFDVLNVVCELYADNKDIELETKLQKLFYDLEIQYNSTETFIDSENMYLKAYDVTITFDSLAGVQEKEIDKSNLKSLVDYVETLSADAYESASFNELQTVLAYSKAILIDNEATQDEVTDNVSGLINALGQLQLI
;
A
#
# COMPACT_ATOMS: atom_id res chain seq x y z
N MET A 1 9.29 -6.54 11.13
CA MET A 1 8.84 -5.13 11.02
C MET A 1 8.77 -4.83 9.54
N GLU A 2 7.58 -4.55 9.05
CA GLU A 2 7.28 -4.36 7.61
C GLU A 2 8.07 -3.20 6.99
N PHE A 3 8.25 -2.09 7.71
CA PHE A 3 9.01 -0.94 7.21
C PHE A 3 10.45 -1.29 6.81
N LYS A 4 11.12 -2.18 7.54
CA LYS A 4 12.46 -2.66 7.16
C LYS A 4 12.44 -3.36 5.81
N ALA A 5 11.44 -4.22 5.56
CA ALA A 5 11.31 -4.94 4.29
C ALA A 5 11.11 -3.97 3.11
N GLU A 6 10.41 -2.85 3.33
CA GLU A 6 10.27 -1.81 2.33
C GLU A 6 11.61 -1.11 2.05
N LEU A 7 12.36 -0.75 3.08
CA LEU A 7 13.69 -0.15 2.91
C LEU A 7 14.66 -1.10 2.18
N GLU A 8 14.57 -2.41 2.42
CA GLU A 8 15.42 -3.42 1.74
C GLU A 8 15.25 -3.45 0.21
N LYS A 9 14.18 -2.87 -0.34
CA LYS A 9 13.99 -2.69 -1.78
C LYS A 9 14.98 -1.69 -2.41
N LEU A 10 15.71 -0.93 -1.60
CA LEU A 10 16.77 -0.02 -2.08
C LEU A 10 18.03 -0.75 -2.56
N ASP A 11 18.13 -2.05 -2.28
CA ASP A 11 19.28 -2.91 -2.66
C ASP A 11 20.63 -2.40 -2.12
N ILE A 12 20.62 -1.83 -0.92
CA ILE A 12 21.80 -1.42 -0.15
C ILE A 12 21.77 -2.06 1.25
N PRO A 13 22.90 -2.16 1.97
CA PRO A 13 22.90 -2.63 3.35
C PRO A 13 22.02 -1.76 4.25
N ILE A 14 21.09 -2.41 4.98
CA ILE A 14 20.16 -1.73 5.89
C ILE A 14 20.21 -2.37 7.26
N GLN A 15 20.35 -1.55 8.29
CA GLN A 15 20.43 -2.01 9.67
C GLN A 15 19.55 -1.18 10.60
N TYR A 16 18.91 -1.86 11.55
CA TYR A 16 18.24 -1.18 12.64
C TYR A 16 19.26 -0.68 13.66
N ARG A 17 19.23 0.61 13.93
CA ARG A 17 19.98 1.36 14.92
C ARG A 17 21.48 1.51 14.64
N ALA A 18 22.23 0.44 14.43
CA ALA A 18 23.66 0.51 14.14
C ALA A 18 24.21 -0.82 13.62
N PHE A 19 25.25 -0.78 12.83
CA PHE A 19 26.11 -1.93 12.56
C PHE A 19 27.01 -2.19 13.77
N GLN A 20 27.45 -3.43 13.95
CA GLN A 20 28.44 -3.74 14.98
C GLN A 20 29.73 -2.95 14.76
N VAL A 21 30.38 -2.54 15.84
CA VAL A 21 31.66 -1.80 15.77
C VAL A 21 32.68 -2.59 14.95
N GLY A 22 33.24 -1.96 13.93
CA GLY A 22 34.21 -2.57 13.00
C GLY A 22 33.60 -3.46 11.91
N HIS A 23 32.25 -3.54 11.80
CA HIS A 23 31.55 -4.36 10.80
C HIS A 23 30.58 -3.53 9.95
N ALA A 24 30.74 -2.22 9.89
CA ALA A 24 29.99 -1.39 8.96
C ALA A 24 30.33 -1.82 7.51
N PRO A 25 29.34 -1.98 6.63
CA PRO A 25 29.58 -2.30 5.23
C PRO A 25 30.21 -1.12 4.51
N SER A 26 30.64 -1.33 3.26
CA SER A 26 31.01 -0.21 2.39
C SER A 26 29.81 0.68 2.11
N LEU A 27 30.09 1.97 1.91
CA LEU A 27 29.06 2.95 1.46
C LEU A 27 28.54 2.61 0.05
N PRO A 28 27.29 2.91 -0.27
CA PRO A 28 26.28 3.49 0.62
C PRO A 28 25.62 2.45 1.52
N TYR A 29 25.14 2.88 2.67
CA TYR A 29 24.26 2.08 3.53
C TYR A 29 23.25 2.97 4.26
N LEU A 30 22.19 2.37 4.81
CA LEU A 30 21.17 3.07 5.56
C LEU A 30 21.01 2.44 6.95
N ILE A 31 20.91 3.28 7.97
CA ILE A 31 20.43 2.86 9.28
C ILE A 31 19.10 3.56 9.57
N PHE A 32 18.24 2.90 10.33
CA PHE A 32 16.97 3.48 10.77
C PHE A 32 16.70 3.10 12.23
N TYR A 33 15.98 3.96 12.93
CA TYR A 33 15.61 3.70 14.32
C TYR A 33 14.39 4.53 14.70
N GLU A 34 13.60 3.99 15.62
CA GLU A 34 12.52 4.71 16.26
C GLU A 34 13.12 5.73 17.23
N ASN A 35 12.73 7.00 17.06
CA ASN A 35 13.14 8.10 17.90
C ASN A 35 12.16 8.30 19.06
N ASP A 36 10.88 8.42 18.73
CA ASP A 36 9.77 8.56 19.66
C ASP A 36 8.44 8.17 19.01
N SER A 37 7.33 8.37 19.72
CA SER A 37 5.99 8.15 19.22
C SER A 37 5.04 9.27 19.66
N ASP A 38 4.15 9.70 18.76
CA ASP A 38 3.11 10.71 18.98
C ASP A 38 1.70 10.07 18.93
N ASN A 39 1.50 9.04 19.73
CA ASN A 39 0.26 8.28 19.73
C ASN A 39 -0.95 9.12 20.13
N ILE A 40 -2.07 8.90 19.47
CA ILE A 40 -3.36 9.52 19.80
C ILE A 40 -4.12 8.61 20.78
N PHE A 41 -4.50 9.19 21.92
CA PHE A 41 -5.20 8.45 22.98
C PHE A 41 -6.70 8.77 22.99
N ALA A 42 -7.52 7.74 23.19
CA ALA A 42 -8.93 7.87 23.50
C ALA A 42 -9.33 6.77 24.50
N ASP A 43 -10.22 7.08 25.45
CA ASP A 43 -10.80 6.13 26.42
C ASP A 43 -9.76 5.25 27.15
N ASN A 44 -8.64 5.85 27.62
CA ASN A 44 -7.51 5.19 28.30
C ASN A 44 -6.77 4.13 27.45
N SER A 45 -6.87 4.19 26.13
CA SER A 45 -6.11 3.33 25.22
C SER A 45 -5.49 4.13 24.08
N ASN A 46 -4.45 3.57 23.44
CA ASN A 46 -3.97 4.10 22.18
C ASN A 46 -5.05 3.86 21.13
N TRP A 47 -5.58 4.94 20.58
CA TRP A 47 -6.55 4.87 19.49
C TRP A 47 -5.84 4.80 18.14
N PHE A 48 -4.69 5.46 18.04
CA PHE A 48 -3.91 5.51 16.82
C PHE A 48 -2.42 5.62 17.17
N ASP A 49 -1.61 4.72 16.62
CA ASP A 49 -0.17 4.71 16.84
C ASP A 49 0.55 5.50 15.74
N VAL A 50 1.38 6.44 16.17
CA VAL A 50 2.23 7.27 15.31
C VAL A 50 3.67 7.09 15.74
N LEU A 51 4.51 6.56 14.86
CA LEU A 51 5.94 6.34 15.11
C LEU A 51 6.77 7.40 14.38
N ASN A 52 7.64 8.07 15.11
CA ASN A 52 8.67 8.94 14.53
C ASN A 52 9.97 8.15 14.37
N VAL A 53 10.36 7.93 13.15
CA VAL A 53 11.52 7.13 12.76
C VAL A 53 12.54 8.02 12.07
N VAL A 54 13.81 7.86 12.41
CA VAL A 54 14.92 8.49 11.68
C VAL A 54 15.52 7.46 10.74
N CYS A 55 15.68 7.85 9.46
CA CYS A 55 16.43 7.11 8.45
C CYS A 55 17.68 7.89 8.07
N GLU A 56 18.85 7.32 8.28
CA GLU A 56 20.13 7.94 7.98
C GLU A 56 20.81 7.21 6.83
N LEU A 57 20.88 7.89 5.69
CA LEU A 57 21.56 7.39 4.49
C LEU A 57 22.98 7.95 4.47
N TYR A 58 23.95 7.05 4.48
CA TYR A 58 25.39 7.37 4.41
C TYR A 58 25.92 7.02 3.03
N ALA A 59 26.67 7.94 2.42
CA ALA A 59 27.28 7.77 1.11
C ALA A 59 28.65 8.45 1.03
N ASP A 60 29.55 7.92 0.22
CA ASP A 60 30.88 8.52 -0.05
C ASP A 60 30.80 9.76 -0.95
N ASN A 61 29.78 9.81 -1.80
CA ASN A 61 29.48 10.92 -2.68
C ASN A 61 28.00 11.28 -2.60
N LYS A 62 27.65 12.50 -3.03
CA LYS A 62 26.26 12.91 -3.18
C LYS A 62 25.55 12.02 -4.21
N ASP A 63 24.72 11.10 -3.74
CA ASP A 63 23.97 10.16 -4.56
C ASP A 63 22.50 10.58 -4.67
N ILE A 64 22.23 11.47 -5.63
CA ILE A 64 20.88 12.00 -5.89
C ILE A 64 19.93 10.89 -6.36
N GLU A 65 20.42 9.88 -7.08
CA GLU A 65 19.57 8.80 -7.57
C GLU A 65 19.06 7.93 -6.41
N LEU A 66 19.93 7.55 -5.49
CA LEU A 66 19.57 6.77 -4.31
C LEU A 66 18.66 7.56 -3.37
N GLU A 67 18.96 8.87 -3.16
CA GLU A 67 18.07 9.75 -2.37
C GLU A 67 16.66 9.82 -3.00
N THR A 68 16.58 9.95 -4.33
CA THR A 68 15.31 9.99 -5.04
C THR A 68 14.54 8.67 -4.93
N LYS A 69 15.23 7.53 -4.98
CA LYS A 69 14.61 6.21 -4.77
C LYS A 69 14.02 6.09 -3.36
N LEU A 70 14.75 6.53 -2.33
CA LEU A 70 14.27 6.52 -0.96
C LEU A 70 13.08 7.47 -0.77
N GLN A 71 13.14 8.67 -1.33
CA GLN A 71 12.04 9.65 -1.27
C GLN A 71 10.79 9.14 -2.01
N LYS A 72 10.99 8.47 -3.15
CA LYS A 72 9.89 7.83 -3.88
C LYS A 72 9.24 6.72 -3.05
N LEU A 73 10.04 5.91 -2.36
CA LEU A 73 9.53 4.88 -1.45
C LEU A 73 8.66 5.50 -0.34
N PHE A 74 9.08 6.61 0.27
CA PHE A 74 8.25 7.31 1.26
C PHE A 74 6.95 7.84 0.63
N TYR A 75 7.03 8.37 -0.59
CA TYR A 75 5.85 8.84 -1.31
C TYR A 75 4.86 7.71 -1.62
N ASP A 76 5.36 6.58 -2.12
CA ASP A 76 4.54 5.41 -2.46
C ASP A 76 3.87 4.78 -1.21
N LEU A 77 4.49 4.94 -0.04
CA LEU A 77 3.96 4.51 1.26
C LEU A 77 3.11 5.59 1.97
N GLU A 78 2.88 6.75 1.33
CA GLU A 78 2.19 7.89 1.93
C GLU A 78 2.83 8.37 3.24
N ILE A 79 4.14 8.17 3.40
CA ILE A 79 4.92 8.57 4.57
C ILE A 79 5.36 10.03 4.41
N GLN A 80 5.04 10.85 5.40
CA GLN A 80 5.55 12.23 5.48
C GLN A 80 6.97 12.24 6.04
N TYR A 81 7.81 13.11 5.49
CA TYR A 81 9.18 13.26 5.98
C TYR A 81 9.70 14.69 5.89
N ASN A 82 10.64 15.00 6.77
CA ASN A 82 11.56 16.13 6.64
C ASN A 82 12.97 15.58 6.42
N SER A 83 13.88 16.36 5.84
CA SER A 83 15.24 15.89 5.65
C SER A 83 16.28 16.97 5.89
N THR A 84 17.43 16.55 6.40
CA THR A 84 18.62 17.36 6.58
C THR A 84 19.82 16.68 5.92
N GLU A 85 20.82 17.46 5.56
CA GLU A 85 22.06 16.95 4.99
C GLU A 85 23.26 17.51 5.75
N THR A 86 24.22 16.66 5.99
CA THR A 86 25.49 17.01 6.65
C THR A 86 26.63 16.28 5.95
N PHE A 87 27.74 16.97 5.76
CA PHE A 87 29.00 16.32 5.40
C PHE A 87 29.82 16.06 6.67
N ILE A 88 30.23 14.82 6.89
CA ILE A 88 31.01 14.39 8.05
C ILE A 88 32.49 14.41 7.65
N ASP A 89 33.18 15.52 7.94
CA ASP A 89 34.56 15.75 7.53
C ASP A 89 35.53 14.67 8.06
N SER A 90 35.32 14.19 9.28
CA SER A 90 36.19 13.18 9.90
C SER A 90 36.17 11.83 9.19
N GLU A 91 35.05 11.50 8.55
CA GLU A 91 34.83 10.23 7.87
C GLU A 91 34.80 10.38 6.35
N ASN A 92 34.85 11.64 5.86
CA ASN A 92 34.76 11.99 4.42
C ASN A 92 33.53 11.36 3.76
N MET A 93 32.35 11.53 4.38
CA MET A 93 31.10 10.99 3.88
C MET A 93 29.93 11.95 4.01
N TYR A 94 28.92 11.78 3.18
CA TYR A 94 27.62 12.45 3.29
C TYR A 94 26.70 11.68 4.19
N LEU A 95 25.96 12.40 5.02
CA LEU A 95 24.82 11.92 5.77
C LEU A 95 23.58 12.66 5.31
N LYS A 96 22.61 11.92 4.78
CA LYS A 96 21.26 12.43 4.53
C LYS A 96 20.31 11.79 5.52
N ALA A 97 19.86 12.57 6.51
CA ALA A 97 18.91 12.13 7.51
C ALA A 97 17.50 12.52 7.10
N TYR A 98 16.56 11.60 7.30
CA TYR A 98 15.13 11.78 7.08
C TYR A 98 14.40 11.49 8.40
N ASP A 99 13.68 12.49 8.90
CA ASP A 99 12.73 12.32 9.99
C ASP A 99 11.39 11.95 9.38
N VAL A 100 10.97 10.72 9.54
CA VAL A 100 9.76 10.15 8.92
C VAL A 100 8.71 9.86 9.98
N THR A 101 7.45 10.17 9.66
CA THR A 101 6.30 9.85 10.51
C THR A 101 5.55 8.68 9.89
N ILE A 102 5.52 7.57 10.62
CA ILE A 102 4.89 6.32 10.20
C ILE A 102 3.60 6.15 10.99
N THR A 103 2.48 6.04 10.29
CA THR A 103 1.20 5.69 10.88
C THR A 103 0.88 4.22 10.61
N PHE A 104 -0.02 3.65 11.38
CA PHE A 104 -0.44 2.26 11.14
C PHE A 104 -1.04 2.10 9.74
N ASP A 105 -1.75 3.13 9.24
CA ASP A 105 -2.31 3.14 7.89
C ASP A 105 -1.23 3.19 6.80
N SER A 106 -0.14 3.93 7.02
CA SER A 106 1.00 3.99 6.07
C SER A 106 1.67 2.62 5.88
N LEU A 107 1.74 1.81 6.94
CA LEU A 107 2.27 0.44 6.86
C LEU A 107 1.20 -0.58 6.44
N ALA A 108 -0.06 -0.33 6.75
CA ALA A 108 -1.18 -1.16 6.30
C ALA A 108 -1.41 -1.04 4.77
N GLY A 109 -0.98 0.07 4.16
CA GLY A 109 -0.94 0.21 2.69
C GLY A 109 0.08 -0.72 2.02
N VAL A 110 0.99 -1.33 2.80
CA VAL A 110 1.95 -2.37 2.35
C VAL A 110 1.35 -3.78 2.46
N GLN A 111 0.32 -3.97 3.28
CA GLN A 111 -0.56 -5.12 3.12
C GLN A 111 -1.23 -4.93 1.76
N GLU A 112 -1.09 -5.88 0.84
CA GLU A 112 -2.00 -5.97 -0.31
C GLU A 112 -3.39 -5.70 0.25
N LYS A 113 -3.95 -4.54 -0.06
CA LYS A 113 -5.28 -4.14 0.42
C LYS A 113 -6.19 -5.27 -0.05
N GLU A 114 -6.59 -6.13 0.90
CA GLU A 114 -7.41 -7.29 0.56
C GLU A 114 -8.62 -6.75 -0.19
N ILE A 115 -8.67 -7.07 -1.47
CA ILE A 115 -9.68 -6.50 -2.36
C ILE A 115 -11.03 -6.98 -1.89
N ASP A 116 -11.84 -6.06 -1.42
CA ASP A 116 -13.18 -6.39 -0.91
C ASP A 116 -14.12 -6.71 -2.07
N LYS A 117 -14.32 -8.00 -2.29
CA LYS A 117 -15.24 -8.57 -3.28
C LYS A 117 -16.61 -8.93 -2.70
N SER A 118 -16.88 -8.61 -1.44
CA SER A 118 -18.10 -9.06 -0.73
C SER A 118 -19.38 -8.54 -1.38
N ASN A 119 -19.40 -7.26 -1.78
CA ASN A 119 -20.54 -6.65 -2.46
C ASN A 119 -20.76 -7.28 -3.84
N LEU A 120 -19.69 -7.48 -4.61
CA LEU A 120 -19.77 -8.13 -5.91
C LEU A 120 -20.28 -9.57 -5.78
N LYS A 121 -19.77 -10.31 -4.81
CA LYS A 121 -20.23 -11.68 -4.52
C LYS A 121 -21.73 -11.72 -4.18
N SER A 122 -22.18 -10.83 -3.31
CA SER A 122 -23.59 -10.78 -2.91
C SER A 122 -24.52 -10.48 -4.09
N LEU A 123 -24.09 -9.59 -5.00
CA LEU A 123 -24.84 -9.29 -6.23
C LEU A 123 -24.85 -10.47 -7.19
N VAL A 124 -23.73 -11.14 -7.39
CA VAL A 124 -23.64 -12.36 -8.24
C VAL A 124 -24.57 -13.43 -7.68
N ASP A 125 -24.50 -13.71 -6.38
CA ASP A 125 -25.35 -14.71 -5.71
C ASP A 125 -26.85 -14.34 -5.89
N TYR A 126 -27.22 -13.06 -5.81
CA TYR A 126 -28.59 -12.61 -6.05
C TYR A 126 -29.02 -12.81 -7.51
N VAL A 127 -28.20 -12.39 -8.48
CA VAL A 127 -28.52 -12.52 -9.91
C VAL A 127 -28.70 -14.00 -10.33
N GLU A 128 -27.96 -14.91 -9.72
CA GLU A 128 -28.09 -16.35 -9.95
C GLU A 128 -29.44 -16.92 -9.49
N THR A 129 -30.16 -16.24 -8.60
CA THR A 129 -31.51 -16.65 -8.17
C THR A 129 -32.61 -16.25 -9.18
N LEU A 130 -32.30 -15.37 -10.15
CA LEU A 130 -33.28 -14.88 -11.10
C LEU A 130 -33.60 -15.95 -12.17
N SER A 131 -34.90 -16.13 -12.48
CA SER A 131 -35.34 -17.04 -13.53
C SER A 131 -35.52 -16.31 -14.86
N ALA A 132 -34.97 -16.87 -15.94
CA ALA A 132 -35.07 -16.32 -17.27
C ALA A 132 -36.55 -16.19 -17.76
N ASP A 133 -37.44 -17.06 -17.25
CA ASP A 133 -38.85 -17.11 -17.64
C ASP A 133 -39.66 -15.89 -17.18
N ALA A 134 -39.08 -15.07 -16.30
CA ALA A 134 -39.73 -13.87 -15.76
C ALA A 134 -39.42 -12.59 -16.57
N TYR A 135 -38.43 -12.64 -17.48
CA TYR A 135 -37.88 -11.44 -18.12
C TYR A 135 -37.79 -11.57 -19.64
N GLU A 136 -37.80 -10.44 -20.33
CA GLU A 136 -37.54 -10.41 -21.79
C GLU A 136 -36.13 -10.93 -22.08
N SER A 137 -36.04 -11.81 -23.07
CA SER A 137 -34.81 -12.51 -23.45
C SER A 137 -33.64 -11.58 -23.75
N ALA A 138 -33.90 -10.42 -24.34
CA ALA A 138 -32.84 -9.45 -24.68
C ALA A 138 -32.20 -8.88 -23.41
N SER A 139 -32.98 -8.32 -22.49
CA SER A 139 -32.49 -7.72 -21.24
C SER A 139 -31.86 -8.76 -20.32
N PHE A 140 -32.42 -9.99 -20.26
CA PHE A 140 -31.85 -11.07 -19.48
C PHE A 140 -30.49 -11.56 -20.02
N ASN A 141 -30.31 -11.64 -21.34
CA ASN A 141 -29.03 -12.03 -21.94
C ASN A 141 -27.93 -10.99 -21.70
N GLU A 142 -28.26 -9.69 -21.71
CA GLU A 142 -27.32 -8.63 -21.33
C GLU A 142 -26.87 -8.79 -19.89
N LEU A 143 -27.80 -9.04 -18.96
CA LEU A 143 -27.46 -9.31 -17.53
C LEU A 143 -26.54 -10.53 -17.41
N GLN A 144 -26.81 -11.63 -18.13
CA GLN A 144 -26.00 -12.84 -18.10
C GLN A 144 -24.58 -12.58 -18.63
N THR A 145 -24.40 -11.68 -19.58
CA THR A 145 -23.07 -11.28 -20.08
C THR A 145 -22.27 -10.57 -18.99
N VAL A 146 -22.89 -9.61 -18.30
CA VAL A 146 -22.25 -8.90 -17.19
C VAL A 146 -21.98 -9.85 -16.03
N LEU A 147 -22.90 -10.76 -15.72
CA LEU A 147 -22.73 -11.77 -14.68
C LEU A 147 -21.52 -12.68 -14.95
N ALA A 148 -21.32 -13.11 -16.18
CA ALA A 148 -20.16 -13.94 -16.55
C ALA A 148 -18.83 -13.22 -16.31
N TYR A 149 -18.75 -11.93 -16.64
CA TYR A 149 -17.59 -11.11 -16.37
C TYR A 149 -17.36 -10.90 -14.87
N SER A 150 -18.43 -10.63 -14.12
CA SER A 150 -18.37 -10.47 -12.67
C SER A 150 -17.86 -11.72 -11.95
N LYS A 151 -18.26 -12.91 -12.42
CA LYS A 151 -17.73 -14.19 -11.91
C LYS A 151 -16.23 -14.35 -12.18
N ALA A 152 -15.75 -13.90 -13.33
CA ALA A 152 -14.32 -13.92 -13.65
C ALA A 152 -13.53 -13.02 -12.67
N ILE A 153 -14.01 -11.81 -12.39
CA ILE A 153 -13.39 -10.89 -11.42
C ILE A 153 -13.38 -11.46 -9.99
N LEU A 154 -14.43 -12.20 -9.58
CA LEU A 154 -14.46 -12.82 -8.26
C LEU A 154 -13.34 -13.82 -8.02
N ILE A 155 -12.94 -14.57 -9.05
CA ILE A 155 -11.89 -15.59 -8.96
C ILE A 155 -10.50 -15.08 -9.38
N ASP A 156 -10.41 -13.87 -9.93
CA ASP A 156 -9.14 -13.27 -10.33
C ASP A 156 -8.41 -12.72 -9.10
N ASN A 157 -7.23 -13.27 -8.80
CA ASN A 157 -6.41 -12.83 -7.69
C ASN A 157 -5.64 -11.53 -7.98
N GLU A 158 -5.58 -11.10 -9.25
CA GLU A 158 -4.91 -9.87 -9.67
C GLU A 158 -5.90 -8.72 -9.91
N ALA A 159 -7.22 -8.96 -9.73
CA ALA A 159 -8.24 -7.94 -9.89
C ALA A 159 -8.02 -6.77 -8.93
N THR A 160 -8.15 -5.55 -9.41
CA THR A 160 -8.05 -4.32 -8.61
C THR A 160 -9.38 -3.96 -7.93
N GLN A 161 -9.35 -3.12 -6.88
CA GLN A 161 -10.58 -2.64 -6.23
C GLN A 161 -11.44 -1.80 -7.18
N ASP A 162 -10.83 -1.08 -8.12
CA ASP A 162 -11.55 -0.29 -9.12
C ASP A 162 -12.32 -1.21 -10.07
N GLU A 163 -11.70 -2.29 -10.55
CA GLU A 163 -12.38 -3.30 -11.39
C GLU A 163 -13.55 -3.96 -10.66
N VAL A 164 -13.40 -4.27 -9.38
CA VAL A 164 -14.50 -4.79 -8.56
C VAL A 164 -15.63 -3.78 -8.44
N THR A 165 -15.32 -2.51 -8.19
CA THR A 165 -16.30 -1.42 -8.02
C THR A 165 -17.06 -1.14 -9.34
N ASP A 166 -16.33 -1.12 -10.44
CA ASP A 166 -16.92 -0.95 -11.78
C ASP A 166 -17.86 -2.11 -12.14
N ASN A 167 -17.49 -3.35 -11.78
CA ASN A 167 -18.33 -4.52 -11.97
C ASN A 167 -19.59 -4.51 -11.12
N VAL A 168 -19.50 -4.07 -9.84
CA VAL A 168 -20.68 -3.86 -8.99
C VAL A 168 -21.64 -2.88 -9.67
N SER A 169 -21.12 -1.75 -10.16
CA SER A 169 -21.91 -0.74 -10.88
C SER A 169 -22.52 -1.28 -12.17
N GLY A 170 -21.76 -2.08 -12.91
CA GLY A 170 -22.22 -2.75 -14.14
C GLY A 170 -23.38 -3.71 -13.88
N LEU A 171 -23.28 -4.56 -12.84
CA LEU A 171 -24.37 -5.48 -12.45
C LEU A 171 -25.63 -4.74 -12.01
N ILE A 172 -25.49 -3.67 -11.21
CA ILE A 172 -26.62 -2.84 -10.76
C ILE A 172 -27.32 -2.22 -11.96
N ASN A 173 -26.56 -1.69 -12.92
CA ASN A 173 -27.11 -1.10 -14.14
C ASN A 173 -27.85 -2.16 -14.98
N ALA A 174 -27.27 -3.33 -15.20
CA ALA A 174 -27.89 -4.41 -15.94
C ALA A 174 -29.17 -4.92 -15.26
N LEU A 175 -29.19 -5.02 -13.92
CA LEU A 175 -30.40 -5.32 -13.15
C LEU A 175 -31.49 -4.25 -13.34
N GLY A 176 -31.11 -2.97 -13.36
CA GLY A 176 -32.06 -1.88 -13.59
C GLY A 176 -32.65 -1.82 -15.00
N GLN A 177 -32.04 -2.53 -15.95
CA GLN A 177 -32.51 -2.63 -17.36
C GLN A 177 -33.41 -3.84 -17.60
N LEU A 178 -33.61 -4.73 -16.62
CA LEU A 178 -34.46 -5.91 -16.76
C LEU A 178 -35.91 -5.52 -17.04
N GLN A 179 -36.50 -6.12 -18.07
CA GLN A 179 -37.90 -5.95 -18.44
C GLN A 179 -38.65 -7.23 -18.13
N LEU A 180 -39.76 -7.12 -17.39
CA LEU A 180 -40.66 -8.22 -17.11
C LEU A 180 -41.47 -8.57 -18.37
N ILE A 181 -41.77 -9.84 -18.57
CA ILE A 181 -42.67 -10.33 -19.62
C ILE A 181 -44.10 -10.05 -19.24
#